data_4d75bc0469e07946e9f39207a08b5917
#
_entry.id   4d75bc0469e07946e9f39207a08b5917
#
_cell.length_a   1.000
_cell.length_b   1.000
_cell.length_c   1.000
_cell.angle_alpha   90.00
_cell.angle_beta   90.00
_cell.angle_gamma   90.00
#
_symmetry.space_group_name_H-M   'P 1'
#
loop_
_entity.id
_entity.type
_entity.pdbx_description
1 polymer ?
#
loop_
_entity_poly.entity_id
_entity_poly.type
_entity_poly.pdbx_seq_one_letter_code
_entity_poly.pdbx_strand_id
1 'polypeptide(L)'
;MLRNIDLDEISDGKLYTAGDLAKVGCQDCEGCCDCCCQMGDTISLDPLDVWQLMQGRGKSFEQLLDESVDLHVQDGVILPNLKMAGEKEQCVYLNEKGRCSIHPFRPGICRLFPLGRFY
;
A
#
# COMPACT_ATOMS: atom_id res chain seq x y z
N MET A 1 -12.52 6.79 1.65
CA MET A 1 -12.48 5.62 2.54
C MET A 1 -12.33 6.12 3.97
N LEU A 2 -13.42 6.08 4.70
CA LEU A 2 -13.39 6.52 6.08
C LEU A 2 -13.10 5.30 6.96
N ARG A 3 -11.88 5.20 7.46
CA ARG A 3 -11.59 4.37 8.63
C ARG A 3 -11.89 5.20 9.87
N ASN A 4 -12.56 4.58 10.84
CA ASN A 4 -12.58 5.12 12.20
C ASN A 4 -11.17 4.98 12.80
N ILE A 5 -10.32 5.94 12.51
CA ILE A 5 -8.98 6.03 13.07
C ILE A 5 -8.98 7.22 13.99
N ASP A 6 -8.52 7.02 15.22
CA ASP A 6 -8.28 8.12 16.13
C ASP A 6 -7.04 8.88 15.66
N LEU A 7 -7.26 10.06 15.09
CA LEU A 7 -6.18 10.90 14.57
C LEU A 7 -5.21 11.35 15.66
N ASP A 8 -5.67 11.44 16.89
CA ASP A 8 -4.83 11.85 18.02
C ASP A 8 -3.81 10.76 18.41
N GLU A 9 -4.13 9.50 18.13
CA GLU A 9 -3.22 8.38 18.40
C GLU A 9 -2.12 8.21 17.35
N ILE A 10 -2.40 8.54 16.09
CA ILE A 10 -1.50 8.21 14.96
C ILE A 10 -0.86 9.43 14.33
N SER A 11 -1.30 10.64 14.66
CA SER A 11 -0.87 11.90 14.03
C SER A 11 -0.04 12.74 14.99
N ASP A 12 0.87 13.54 14.43
CA ASP A 12 1.57 14.60 15.17
C ASP A 12 0.69 15.85 15.40
N GLY A 13 -0.58 15.78 15.04
CA GLY A 13 -1.54 16.88 15.16
C GLY A 13 -1.46 17.90 14.03
N LYS A 14 -0.62 17.69 13.01
CA LYS A 14 -0.47 18.58 11.86
C LYS A 14 -1.09 18.00 10.61
N LEU A 15 -1.74 18.86 9.83
CA LEU A 15 -2.15 18.56 8.46
C LEU A 15 -1.14 19.18 7.51
N TYR A 16 -0.59 18.34 6.63
CA TYR A 16 0.40 18.76 5.65
C TYR A 16 -0.28 18.99 4.30
N THR A 17 0.14 20.05 3.62
CA THR A 17 -0.30 20.37 2.26
C THR A 17 0.78 20.00 1.26
N ALA A 18 0.49 20.11 -0.02
CA ALA A 18 1.43 19.78 -1.09
C ALA A 18 2.71 20.66 -1.04
N GLY A 19 2.64 21.85 -0.40
CA GLY A 19 3.79 22.74 -0.25
C GLY A 19 4.61 22.50 1.02
N ASP A 20 4.19 21.58 1.88
CA ASP A 20 4.87 21.34 3.15
C ASP A 20 5.86 20.17 3.03
N LEU A 21 6.95 20.27 3.79
CA LEU A 21 7.89 19.17 3.98
C LEU A 21 7.55 18.41 5.24
N ALA A 22 7.26 17.11 5.08
CA ALA A 22 7.03 16.21 6.21
C ALA A 22 8.32 15.46 6.55
N LYS A 23 8.69 15.46 7.83
CA LYS A 23 9.84 14.68 8.30
C LYS A 23 9.39 13.26 8.59
N VAL A 24 9.79 12.33 7.75
CA VAL A 24 9.49 10.90 7.91
C VAL A 24 10.80 10.12 8.10
N GLY A 25 10.86 9.32 9.16
CA GLY A 25 12.06 8.57 9.53
C GLY A 25 12.07 7.15 8.96
N CYS A 26 11.92 7.00 7.66
CA CYS A 26 11.85 5.68 7.04
C CYS A 26 13.18 5.16 6.45
N GLN A 27 14.24 5.94 6.49
CA GLN A 27 15.60 5.56 6.04
C GLN A 27 15.59 4.86 4.66
N ASP A 28 14.88 5.43 3.69
CA ASP A 28 14.69 4.86 2.34
C ASP A 28 14.15 3.42 2.33
N CYS A 29 13.34 3.08 3.33
CA CYS A 29 12.77 1.74 3.53
C CYS A 29 13.81 0.65 3.84
N GLU A 30 15.03 1.01 4.17
CA GLU A 30 16.05 0.03 4.54
C GLU A 30 15.68 -0.65 5.86
N GLY A 31 15.50 -1.97 5.80
CA GLY A 31 15.09 -2.77 6.95
C GLY A 31 13.64 -2.58 7.41
N CYS A 32 12.87 -1.74 6.74
CA CYS A 32 11.47 -1.48 7.09
C CYS A 32 10.53 -2.35 6.27
N CYS A 33 9.58 -3.01 6.94
CA CYS A 33 8.52 -3.79 6.29
C CYS A 33 7.12 -3.39 6.75
N ASP A 34 6.97 -2.29 7.49
CA ASP A 34 5.70 -1.92 8.12
C ASP A 34 4.56 -1.73 7.11
N CYS A 35 4.84 -1.15 5.94
CA CYS A 35 3.85 -1.00 4.88
C CYS A 35 3.52 -2.32 4.15
N CYS A 36 4.23 -3.40 4.44
CA CYS A 36 4.07 -4.71 3.82
C CYS A 36 3.54 -5.77 4.76
N CYS A 37 3.24 -5.44 6.00
CA CYS A 37 2.86 -6.42 7.04
C CYS A 37 1.51 -6.05 7.66
N GLN A 38 0.65 -7.04 7.83
CA GLN A 38 -0.64 -6.93 8.53
C GLN A 38 -1.57 -5.83 7.98
N MET A 39 -1.51 -5.58 6.69
CA MET A 39 -2.32 -4.54 6.06
C MET A 39 -3.70 -5.04 5.61
N GLY A 40 -3.93 -6.35 5.63
CA GLY A 40 -5.21 -6.94 5.20
C GLY A 40 -5.56 -6.56 3.76
N ASP A 41 -6.75 -6.02 3.55
CA ASP A 41 -7.22 -5.53 2.25
C ASP A 41 -7.06 -4.02 2.06
N THR A 42 -6.26 -3.39 2.90
CA THR A 42 -6.20 -1.92 2.97
C THR A 42 -5.27 -1.27 1.95
N ILE A 43 -4.42 -2.05 1.29
CA ILE A 43 -3.60 -1.55 0.20
C ILE A 43 -4.42 -1.58 -1.08
N SER A 44 -5.36 -0.65 -1.15
CA SER A 44 -6.24 -0.49 -2.32
C SER A 44 -5.46 0.10 -3.49
N LEU A 45 -5.78 -0.39 -4.68
CA LEU A 45 -5.13 0.01 -5.92
C LEU A 45 -6.07 0.91 -6.72
N ASP A 46 -5.58 2.08 -7.14
CA ASP A 46 -6.29 2.91 -8.12
C ASP A 46 -5.97 2.44 -9.56
N PRO A 47 -6.65 2.98 -10.59
CA PRO A 47 -6.39 2.56 -11.97
C PRO A 47 -4.93 2.77 -12.41
N LEU A 48 -4.27 3.82 -11.96
CA LEU A 48 -2.86 4.06 -12.26
C LEU A 48 -1.96 3.02 -11.59
N ASP A 49 -2.25 2.67 -10.33
CA ASP A 49 -1.52 1.64 -9.61
C ASP A 49 -1.61 0.29 -10.33
N VAL A 50 -2.80 -0.09 -10.76
CA VAL A 50 -3.02 -1.33 -11.53
C VAL A 50 -2.23 -1.29 -12.84
N TRP A 51 -2.29 -0.20 -13.57
CA TRP A 51 -1.56 -0.05 -14.83
C TRP A 51 -0.05 -0.16 -14.64
N GLN A 52 0.50 0.54 -13.65
CA GLN A 52 1.93 0.46 -13.33
C GLN A 52 2.36 -0.95 -12.92
N LEU A 53 1.52 -1.63 -12.14
CA LEU A 53 1.79 -3.01 -11.73
C LEU A 53 1.78 -3.96 -12.93
N MET A 54 0.82 -3.82 -13.84
CA MET A 54 0.78 -4.57 -15.09
C MET A 54 2.04 -4.35 -15.93
N GLN A 55 2.47 -3.11 -16.09
CA GLN A 55 3.67 -2.77 -16.85
C GLN A 55 4.94 -3.29 -16.17
N GLY A 56 5.07 -3.09 -14.87
CA GLY A 56 6.26 -3.49 -14.11
C GLY A 56 6.41 -5.01 -14.00
N ARG A 57 5.29 -5.74 -13.94
CA ARG A 57 5.29 -7.21 -13.86
C ARG A 57 5.21 -7.88 -15.23
N GLY A 58 4.87 -7.14 -16.29
CA GLY A 58 4.65 -7.72 -17.61
C GLY A 58 3.48 -8.68 -17.66
N LYS A 59 2.40 -8.41 -16.90
CA LYS A 59 1.23 -9.28 -16.75
C LYS A 59 -0.06 -8.54 -17.02
N SER A 60 -1.09 -9.28 -17.45
CA SER A 60 -2.45 -8.76 -17.55
C SER A 60 -3.10 -8.64 -16.17
N PHE A 61 -4.20 -7.89 -16.08
CA PHE A 61 -4.95 -7.77 -14.83
C PHE A 61 -5.46 -9.13 -14.33
N GLU A 62 -5.92 -10.00 -15.24
CA GLU A 62 -6.35 -11.35 -14.88
C GLU A 62 -5.23 -12.19 -14.28
N GLN A 63 -4.01 -12.08 -14.82
CA GLN A 63 -2.84 -12.73 -14.26
C GLN A 63 -2.47 -12.18 -12.88
N LEU A 64 -2.63 -10.87 -12.68
CA LEU A 64 -2.41 -10.25 -11.37
C LEU A 64 -3.44 -10.72 -10.34
N LEU A 65 -4.70 -10.92 -10.73
CA LEU A 65 -5.73 -11.49 -9.83
C LEU A 65 -5.36 -12.88 -9.32
N ASP A 66 -4.69 -13.68 -10.14
CA ASP A 66 -4.20 -15.00 -9.74
C ASP A 66 -2.95 -14.92 -8.85
N GLU A 67 -2.10 -13.92 -9.05
CA GLU A 67 -0.80 -13.80 -8.40
C GLU A 67 -0.86 -12.99 -7.10
N SER A 68 -1.36 -11.76 -7.16
CA SER A 68 -1.04 -10.76 -6.15
C SER A 68 -2.15 -9.78 -5.84
N VAL A 69 -3.24 -9.81 -6.58
CA VAL A 69 -4.35 -8.85 -6.42
C VAL A 69 -5.61 -9.59 -6.01
N ASP A 70 -6.25 -9.12 -4.95
CA ASP A 70 -7.58 -9.53 -4.53
C ASP A 70 -8.59 -8.43 -4.81
N LEU A 71 -9.87 -8.78 -4.71
CA LEU A 71 -10.97 -7.85 -4.80
C LEU A 71 -11.70 -7.80 -3.46
N HIS A 72 -12.06 -6.61 -3.02
CA HIS A 72 -12.89 -6.42 -1.84
C HIS A 72 -14.02 -5.43 -2.14
N VAL A 73 -15.08 -5.50 -1.35
CA VAL A 73 -16.21 -4.57 -1.45
C VAL A 73 -16.09 -3.54 -0.35
N GLN A 74 -16.14 -2.27 -0.72
CA GLN A 74 -16.14 -1.16 0.21
C GLN A 74 -17.15 -0.12 -0.23
N ASP A 75 -18.07 0.24 0.66
CA ASP A 75 -19.15 1.21 0.40
C ASP A 75 -19.95 0.89 -0.89
N GLY A 76 -20.17 -0.40 -1.15
CA GLY A 76 -20.88 -0.88 -2.33
C GLY A 76 -20.06 -0.90 -3.63
N VAL A 77 -18.78 -0.61 -3.57
CA VAL A 77 -17.86 -0.62 -4.73
C VAL A 77 -16.87 -1.76 -4.60
N ILE A 78 -16.63 -2.45 -5.70
CA ILE A 78 -15.59 -3.49 -5.78
C ILE A 78 -14.27 -2.82 -6.11
N LEU A 79 -13.29 -2.99 -5.23
CA LEU A 79 -11.97 -2.39 -5.36
C LEU A 79 -10.89 -3.49 -5.34
N PRO A 80 -9.83 -3.34 -6.16
CA PRO A 80 -8.68 -4.22 -6.08
C PRO A 80 -7.74 -3.79 -4.94
N ASN A 81 -7.06 -4.77 -4.36
CA ASN A 81 -6.05 -4.56 -3.32
C ASN A 81 -4.92 -5.58 -3.47
N LEU A 82 -3.76 -5.26 -2.89
CA LEU A 82 -2.67 -6.23 -2.82
C LEU A 82 -3.00 -7.35 -1.83
N LYS A 83 -2.65 -8.59 -2.21
CA LYS A 83 -2.76 -9.77 -1.35
C LYS A 83 -1.74 -9.74 -0.22
N MET A 84 -2.19 -10.11 0.97
CA MET A 84 -1.33 -10.52 2.07
C MET A 84 -1.34 -12.04 2.15
N ALA A 85 -0.18 -12.63 2.41
CA ALA A 85 -0.03 -14.08 2.42
C ALA A 85 0.78 -14.55 3.63
N GLY A 86 0.62 -15.84 3.97
CA GLY A 86 1.32 -16.49 5.07
C GLY A 86 0.72 -16.18 6.44
N GLU A 87 1.24 -16.86 7.46
CA GLU A 87 0.79 -16.70 8.85
C GLU A 87 1.04 -15.30 9.40
N LYS A 88 2.06 -14.61 8.88
CA LYS A 88 2.42 -13.25 9.30
C LYS A 88 1.68 -12.16 8.51
N GLU A 89 0.77 -12.53 7.62
CA GLU A 89 0.05 -11.58 6.76
C GLU A 89 0.97 -10.55 6.11
N GLN A 90 1.94 -11.02 5.36
CA GLN A 90 2.89 -10.17 4.64
C GLN A 90 2.46 -10.00 3.18
N CYS A 91 2.73 -8.81 2.63
CA CYS A 91 2.53 -8.54 1.22
C CYS A 91 3.25 -9.59 0.36
N VAL A 92 2.56 -10.11 -0.67
CA VAL A 92 3.12 -11.14 -1.56
C VAL A 92 4.39 -10.69 -2.29
N TYR A 93 4.63 -9.38 -2.37
CA TYR A 93 5.82 -8.80 -2.99
C TYR A 93 6.98 -8.55 -2.01
N LEU A 94 6.77 -8.81 -0.73
CA LEU A 94 7.86 -8.77 0.25
C LEU A 94 8.75 -10.01 0.05
N ASN A 95 10.02 -9.80 -0.25
CA ASN A 95 10.95 -10.89 -0.48
C ASN A 95 11.56 -11.43 0.82
N GLU A 96 12.35 -12.51 0.73
CA GLU A 96 12.98 -13.15 1.87
C GLU A 96 13.95 -12.25 2.64
N LYS A 97 14.47 -11.22 1.97
CA LYS A 97 15.37 -10.23 2.58
C LYS A 97 14.62 -9.09 3.29
N GLY A 98 13.29 -9.17 3.36
CA GLY A 98 12.47 -8.11 3.95
C GLY A 98 12.36 -6.85 3.09
N ARG A 99 12.54 -6.96 1.78
CA ARG A 99 12.46 -5.84 0.83
C ARG A 99 11.30 -6.01 -0.13
N CYS A 100 10.73 -4.88 -0.56
CA CYS A 100 9.66 -4.87 -1.56
C CYS A 100 10.22 -5.17 -2.96
N SER A 101 9.75 -6.25 -3.57
CA SER A 101 10.19 -6.65 -4.91
C SER A 101 9.63 -5.77 -6.03
N ILE A 102 8.61 -4.94 -5.74
CA ILE A 102 8.04 -3.98 -6.68
C ILE A 102 8.32 -2.52 -6.27
N HIS A 103 9.37 -2.29 -5.50
CA HIS A 103 9.69 -0.98 -4.93
C HIS A 103 9.65 0.17 -5.95
N PRO A 104 10.20 0.06 -7.18
CA PRO A 104 10.18 1.15 -8.16
C PRO A 104 8.79 1.53 -8.67
N PHE A 105 7.82 0.61 -8.60
CA PHE A 105 6.45 0.83 -9.08
C PHE A 105 5.41 0.45 -8.03
N ARG A 106 5.72 0.77 -6.77
CA ARG A 106 4.80 0.56 -5.65
C ARG A 106 3.48 1.31 -5.86
N PRO A 107 2.36 0.77 -5.33
CA PRO A 107 1.12 1.52 -5.26
C PRO A 107 1.27 2.87 -4.54
N GLY A 108 0.43 3.82 -4.89
CA GLY A 108 0.48 5.17 -4.32
C GLY A 108 0.44 5.19 -2.80
N ILE A 109 -0.40 4.34 -2.19
CA ILE A 109 -0.49 4.24 -0.73
C ILE A 109 0.82 3.73 -0.11
N CYS A 110 1.52 2.82 -0.77
CA CYS A 110 2.83 2.33 -0.30
C CYS A 110 3.91 3.42 -0.39
N ARG A 111 3.86 4.26 -1.43
CA ARG A 111 4.78 5.39 -1.58
C ARG A 111 4.49 6.52 -0.61
N LEU A 112 3.23 6.66 -0.22
CA LEU A 112 2.80 7.69 0.72
C LEU A 112 3.15 7.32 2.17
N PHE A 113 3.18 6.03 2.49
CA PHE A 113 3.46 5.56 3.85
C PHE A 113 4.75 6.19 4.42
N PRO A 114 4.81 6.62 5.69
CA PRO A 114 3.78 6.46 6.72
C PRO A 114 2.71 7.57 6.76
N LEU A 115 2.65 8.42 5.76
CA LEU A 115 1.64 9.47 5.70
C LEU A 115 0.28 8.90 5.27
N GLY A 116 -0.79 9.46 5.79
CA GLY A 116 -2.16 9.14 5.41
C GLY A 116 -2.82 10.33 4.71
N ARG A 117 -3.77 10.07 3.84
CA ARG A 117 -4.61 11.11 3.24
C ARG A 117 -5.80 11.40 4.15
N PHE A 118 -6.05 12.69 4.33
CA PHE A 118 -7.24 13.19 4.99
C PHE A 118 -8.16 13.82 3.94
N TYR A 119 -9.41 13.39 3.95
CA TYR A 119 -10.44 13.89 3.04
C TYR A 119 -11.49 14.72 3.75
#